data_1c59498bb4b1d1c9a449eaf5b0efda7a
#
_entry.id   1c59498bb4b1d1c9a449eaf5b0efda7a
#
_cell.length_a   1.000
_cell.length_b   1.000
_cell.length_c   1.000
_cell.angle_alpha   90.00
_cell.angle_beta   90.00
_cell.angle_gamma   90.00
#
_symmetry.space_group_name_H-M   'P 1'
#
loop_
_entity.id
_entity.type
_entity.pdbx_description
1 polymer ?
#
loop_
_entity_poly.entity_id
_entity_poly.type
_entity_poly.pdbx_seq_one_letter_code
_entity_poly.pdbx_strand_id
1 'polypeptide(L)'
;MTVAFVSPRLHEPGTVGGAETLIYSLALDAVRLGHRVEMLCTCAKNHYNWANELPEGSFERDGMTVRRFPADPLRVDSFARLQIDLSRGRRLTDAEEEEWLRSGVNSSAMIAWLREHAADYDRVVAGPYLFALIREACLTVPEKMLLVPCFHDENYARIRALQAAFRGVRGFLFNTDPERRLAHRLMPGLAPRVEEIVAMGIEPFEVDKRAFAARTGISRPYVIYSGRREEGKGTPILVDFLDAFRRRTKRDVHLVMTGSGPVDVPATLAPAFHDLGFVSEQEKREAMAGAVAFVHPSVNESLSIVVLESWLARTPALVHARGEVLRWQCESSCGGLWFADYPEFEEALLWLLDNPAKAAVLAEQGRRYVLERYAPEAVRARFARALEE
;
A
#
# COMPACT_ATOMS: atom_id res chain seq x y z
N MET A 1 -7.77 -22.12 15.25
CA MET A 1 -8.08 -22.31 13.82
C MET A 1 -6.79 -22.50 13.05
N THR A 2 -6.87 -23.13 11.86
CA THR A 2 -5.81 -23.13 10.86
C THR A 2 -6.14 -22.12 9.79
N VAL A 3 -5.26 -21.13 9.58
CA VAL A 3 -5.48 -20.03 8.65
C VAL A 3 -4.39 -20.03 7.59
N ALA A 4 -4.78 -20.15 6.31
CA ALA A 4 -3.86 -19.94 5.20
C ALA A 4 -3.85 -18.49 4.74
N PHE A 5 -2.68 -17.99 4.38
CA PHE A 5 -2.53 -16.68 3.73
C PHE A 5 -1.99 -16.89 2.32
N VAL A 6 -2.61 -16.26 1.33
CA VAL A 6 -2.20 -16.34 -0.08
C VAL A 6 -1.74 -14.96 -0.53
N SER A 7 -0.47 -14.87 -0.89
CA SER A 7 0.14 -13.65 -1.43
C SER A 7 1.01 -13.99 -2.64
N PRO A 8 1.02 -13.17 -3.70
CA PRO A 8 1.90 -13.41 -4.83
C PRO A 8 3.38 -13.47 -4.46
N ARG A 9 3.80 -12.72 -3.44
CA ARG A 9 5.18 -12.72 -2.92
C ARG A 9 5.17 -12.69 -1.39
N LEU A 10 6.23 -13.23 -0.81
CA LEU A 10 6.49 -13.06 0.61
C LEU A 10 7.09 -11.66 0.86
N HIS A 11 6.67 -11.02 1.96
CA HIS A 11 7.38 -9.86 2.48
C HIS A 11 8.80 -10.26 2.92
N GLU A 12 9.81 -9.65 2.33
CA GLU A 12 11.22 -9.86 2.65
C GLU A 12 11.87 -8.52 3.02
N PRO A 13 12.87 -8.48 3.93
CA PRO A 13 13.63 -7.27 4.19
C PRO A 13 14.25 -6.72 2.89
N GLY A 14 13.98 -5.43 2.61
CA GLY A 14 14.43 -4.78 1.39
C GLY A 14 13.54 -4.99 0.16
N THR A 15 12.44 -5.75 0.26
CA THR A 15 11.40 -5.76 -0.80
C THR A 15 10.43 -4.62 -0.61
N VAL A 16 10.10 -3.93 -1.70
CA VAL A 16 9.13 -2.84 -1.70
C VAL A 16 7.77 -3.39 -2.07
N GLY A 17 6.81 -3.31 -1.15
CA GLY A 17 5.44 -3.73 -1.43
C GLY A 17 4.55 -3.54 -0.19
N GLY A 18 3.70 -2.51 -0.21
CA GLY A 18 2.78 -2.24 0.92
C GLY A 18 1.75 -3.36 1.13
N ALA A 19 1.29 -3.98 0.06
CA ALA A 19 0.31 -5.07 0.15
C ALA A 19 0.92 -6.34 0.74
N GLU A 20 2.15 -6.70 0.33
CA GLU A 20 2.87 -7.84 0.90
C GLU A 20 3.16 -7.62 2.40
N THR A 21 3.54 -6.40 2.79
CA THR A 21 3.72 -6.01 4.19
C THR A 21 2.42 -6.16 4.97
N LEU A 22 1.31 -5.70 4.42
CA LEU A 22 -0.02 -5.82 5.03
C LEU A 22 -0.41 -7.28 5.25
N ILE A 23 -0.36 -8.12 4.22
CA ILE A 23 -0.73 -9.54 4.31
C ILE A 23 0.15 -10.26 5.33
N TYR A 24 1.46 -9.98 5.31
CA TYR A 24 2.40 -10.56 6.28
C TYR A 24 2.11 -10.10 7.71
N SER A 25 1.79 -8.83 7.92
CA SER A 25 1.41 -8.29 9.23
C SER A 25 0.15 -8.97 9.77
N LEU A 26 -0.87 -9.20 8.93
CA LEU A 26 -2.08 -9.93 9.34
C LEU A 26 -1.78 -11.41 9.65
N ALA A 27 -0.85 -12.03 8.94
CA ALA A 27 -0.40 -13.39 9.24
C ALA A 27 0.30 -13.47 10.62
N LEU A 28 1.15 -12.49 10.93
CA LEU A 28 1.75 -12.36 12.26
C LEU A 28 0.69 -12.13 13.36
N ASP A 29 -0.32 -11.35 13.07
CA ASP A 29 -1.43 -11.15 14.02
C ASP A 29 -2.23 -12.43 14.23
N ALA A 30 -2.44 -13.26 13.21
CA ALA A 30 -3.06 -14.58 13.37
C ALA A 30 -2.21 -15.52 14.26
N VAL A 31 -0.88 -15.50 14.10
CA VAL A 31 0.04 -16.24 14.99
C VAL A 31 -0.09 -15.76 16.44
N ARG A 32 -0.09 -14.42 16.64
CA ARG A 32 -0.25 -13.83 17.99
C ARG A 32 -1.60 -14.13 18.64
N LEU A 33 -2.63 -14.38 17.83
CA LEU A 33 -3.95 -14.84 18.29
C LEU A 33 -3.97 -16.35 18.61
N GLY A 34 -2.85 -17.06 18.43
CA GLY A 34 -2.74 -18.50 18.73
C GLY A 34 -3.27 -19.40 17.61
N HIS A 35 -3.41 -18.90 16.39
CA HIS A 35 -3.80 -19.71 15.25
C HIS A 35 -2.59 -20.41 14.63
N ARG A 36 -2.80 -21.60 14.05
CA ARG A 36 -1.83 -22.23 13.15
C ARG A 36 -1.89 -21.49 11.82
N VAL A 37 -0.77 -20.99 11.36
CA VAL A 37 -0.68 -20.15 10.16
C VAL A 37 0.19 -20.79 9.10
N GLU A 38 -0.28 -20.83 7.87
CA GLU A 38 0.48 -21.20 6.70
C GLU A 38 0.46 -20.07 5.67
N MET A 39 1.65 -19.57 5.28
CA MET A 39 1.82 -18.54 4.26
C MET A 39 2.16 -19.18 2.93
N LEU A 40 1.26 -19.08 1.97
CA LEU A 40 1.42 -19.57 0.59
C LEU A 40 1.87 -18.42 -0.30
N CYS A 41 3.04 -18.50 -0.89
CA CYS A 41 3.60 -17.49 -1.76
C CYS A 41 4.34 -18.09 -2.95
N THR A 42 4.70 -17.28 -3.95
CA THR A 42 5.48 -17.76 -5.08
C THR A 42 6.99 -17.73 -4.79
N CYS A 43 7.76 -18.37 -5.64
CA CYS A 43 9.22 -18.31 -5.66
C CYS A 43 9.75 -16.98 -6.25
N ALA A 44 8.89 -16.05 -6.62
CA ALA A 44 9.29 -14.78 -7.20
C ALA A 44 9.78 -13.81 -6.11
N LYS A 45 10.96 -13.22 -6.33
CA LYS A 45 11.50 -12.14 -5.50
C LYS A 45 11.14 -10.77 -6.07
N ASN A 46 11.11 -10.67 -7.38
CA ASN A 46 11.00 -9.42 -8.12
C ASN A 46 9.60 -9.29 -8.75
N HIS A 47 8.95 -8.13 -8.56
CA HIS A 47 7.62 -7.88 -9.09
C HIS A 47 7.61 -7.38 -10.56
N TYR A 48 8.78 -7.15 -11.17
CA TYR A 48 8.85 -6.74 -12.56
C TYR A 48 8.83 -7.92 -13.53
N ASN A 49 9.54 -8.98 -13.19
CA ASN A 49 9.69 -10.15 -14.07
C ASN A 49 9.04 -11.43 -13.54
N TRP A 50 8.71 -11.49 -12.23
CA TRP A 50 8.13 -12.66 -11.55
C TRP A 50 8.90 -13.96 -11.74
N ALA A 51 10.21 -13.85 -11.96
CA ALA A 51 11.09 -15.02 -12.09
C ALA A 51 11.15 -15.80 -10.79
N ASN A 52 11.23 -17.12 -10.90
CA ASN A 52 11.37 -18.04 -9.77
C ASN A 52 12.81 -18.01 -9.23
N GLU A 53 13.19 -16.93 -8.55
CA GLU A 53 14.53 -16.69 -8.02
C GLU A 53 14.78 -17.39 -6.67
N LEU A 54 13.71 -17.73 -5.94
CA LEU A 54 13.77 -18.36 -4.63
C LEU A 54 13.47 -19.84 -4.74
N PRO A 55 14.05 -20.70 -3.86
CA PRO A 55 13.78 -22.13 -3.90
C PRO A 55 12.33 -22.44 -3.52
N GLU A 56 11.76 -23.43 -4.22
CA GLU A 56 10.50 -24.07 -3.85
C GLU A 56 10.66 -24.86 -2.56
N GLY A 57 9.57 -25.03 -1.81
CA GLY A 57 9.53 -25.83 -0.60
C GLY A 57 8.92 -25.10 0.58
N SER A 58 9.06 -25.69 1.77
CA SER A 58 8.49 -25.13 3.00
C SER A 58 9.56 -24.91 4.07
N PHE A 59 9.38 -23.87 4.89
CA PHE A 59 10.24 -23.54 6.02
C PHE A 59 9.45 -22.79 7.10
N GLU A 60 9.97 -22.78 8.30
CA GLU A 60 9.38 -22.02 9.41
C GLU A 60 9.93 -20.61 9.47
N ARG A 61 9.06 -19.64 9.69
CA ARG A 61 9.42 -18.23 9.88
C ARG A 61 8.39 -17.52 10.76
N ASP A 62 8.84 -16.83 11.78
CA ASP A 62 8.03 -16.01 12.69
C ASP A 62 6.80 -16.74 13.26
N GLY A 63 6.92 -18.04 13.54
CA GLY A 63 5.87 -18.88 14.09
C GLY A 63 4.83 -19.37 13.09
N MET A 64 5.09 -19.22 11.79
CA MET A 64 4.26 -19.73 10.70
C MET A 64 5.04 -20.63 9.75
N THR A 65 4.36 -21.59 9.13
CA THR A 65 4.92 -22.38 8.03
C THR A 65 4.80 -21.54 6.73
N VAL A 66 5.92 -21.23 6.09
CA VAL A 66 5.94 -20.59 4.78
C VAL A 66 6.15 -21.65 3.71
N ARG A 67 5.30 -21.64 2.69
CA ARG A 67 5.40 -22.54 1.54
C ARG A 67 5.51 -21.75 0.24
N ARG A 68 6.59 -22.00 -0.49
CA ARG A 68 6.86 -21.40 -1.79
C ARG A 68 6.52 -22.33 -2.93
N PHE A 69 5.84 -21.80 -3.93
CA PHE A 69 5.46 -22.49 -5.16
C PHE A 69 6.03 -21.78 -6.38
N PRO A 70 6.33 -22.48 -7.47
CA PRO A 70 6.75 -21.81 -8.69
C PRO A 70 5.63 -20.92 -9.22
N ALA A 71 5.96 -19.70 -9.61
CA ALA A 71 5.09 -18.87 -10.42
C ALA A 71 5.02 -19.44 -11.84
N ASP A 72 3.85 -19.42 -12.44
CA ASP A 72 3.66 -19.83 -13.84
C ASP A 72 4.39 -18.85 -14.77
N PRO A 73 4.89 -19.31 -15.93
CA PRO A 73 5.52 -18.42 -16.91
C PRO A 73 4.58 -17.32 -17.39
N LEU A 74 5.02 -16.07 -17.32
CA LEU A 74 4.27 -14.93 -17.86
C LEU A 74 4.24 -14.97 -19.39
N ARG A 75 3.07 -14.65 -19.97
CA ARG A 75 2.93 -14.41 -21.42
C ARG A 75 3.09 -12.91 -21.69
N VAL A 76 4.34 -12.46 -21.68
CA VAL A 76 4.70 -11.04 -21.62
C VAL A 76 4.04 -10.21 -22.71
N ASP A 77 4.03 -10.66 -23.98
CA ASP A 77 3.51 -9.88 -25.11
C ASP A 77 2.00 -9.67 -25.03
N SER A 78 1.23 -10.74 -24.76
CA SER A 78 -0.23 -10.66 -24.58
C SER A 78 -0.58 -9.80 -23.37
N PHE A 79 0.12 -10.00 -22.25
CA PHE A 79 -0.08 -9.23 -21.02
C PHE A 79 0.20 -7.75 -21.25
N ALA A 80 1.36 -7.40 -21.80
CA ALA A 80 1.78 -6.01 -21.99
C ALA A 80 0.81 -5.22 -22.88
N ARG A 81 0.35 -5.81 -23.96
CA ARG A 81 -0.62 -5.17 -24.86
C ARG A 81 -1.93 -4.85 -24.14
N LEU A 82 -2.53 -5.84 -23.47
CA LEU A 82 -3.80 -5.65 -22.76
C LEU A 82 -3.65 -4.73 -21.53
N GLN A 83 -2.49 -4.76 -20.87
CA GLN A 83 -2.13 -3.88 -19.79
C GLN A 83 -2.08 -2.39 -20.24
N ILE A 84 -1.50 -2.11 -21.41
CA ILE A 84 -1.48 -0.78 -22.01
C ILE A 84 -2.90 -0.32 -22.35
N ASP A 85 -3.71 -1.20 -22.93
CA ASP A 85 -5.09 -0.87 -23.25
C ASP A 85 -5.90 -0.52 -22.00
N LEU A 86 -5.77 -1.30 -20.93
CA LEU A 86 -6.41 -1.03 -19.65
C LEU A 86 -5.91 0.31 -19.04
N SER A 87 -4.60 0.57 -19.07
CA SER A 87 -4.04 1.82 -18.52
C SER A 87 -4.58 3.06 -19.25
N ARG A 88 -4.88 2.92 -20.55
CA ARG A 88 -5.49 3.97 -21.39
C ARG A 88 -7.01 4.08 -21.24
N GLY A 89 -7.64 3.29 -20.36
CA GLY A 89 -9.07 3.33 -20.12
C GLY A 89 -9.92 2.50 -21.09
N ARG A 90 -9.32 1.66 -21.95
CA ARG A 90 -10.06 0.76 -22.80
C ARG A 90 -10.72 -0.35 -21.97
N ARG A 91 -11.99 -0.58 -22.17
CA ARG A 91 -12.68 -1.76 -21.63
C ARG A 91 -12.33 -2.98 -22.46
N LEU A 92 -11.90 -4.04 -21.79
CA LEU A 92 -11.65 -5.32 -22.43
C LEU A 92 -12.98 -6.08 -22.70
N THR A 93 -12.99 -6.91 -23.72
CA THR A 93 -14.01 -7.95 -23.90
C THR A 93 -13.81 -9.07 -22.88
N ASP A 94 -14.82 -9.94 -22.68
CA ASP A 94 -14.71 -11.07 -21.76
C ASP A 94 -13.52 -11.99 -22.12
N ALA A 95 -13.31 -12.23 -23.41
CA ALA A 95 -12.18 -13.04 -23.89
C ALA A 95 -10.82 -12.38 -23.61
N GLU A 96 -10.74 -11.05 -23.74
CA GLU A 96 -9.52 -10.29 -23.43
C GLU A 96 -9.26 -10.21 -21.92
N GLU A 97 -10.30 -10.10 -21.09
CA GLU A 97 -10.17 -10.16 -19.63
C GLU A 97 -9.58 -11.51 -19.20
N GLU A 98 -10.11 -12.62 -19.73
CA GLU A 98 -9.59 -13.96 -19.45
C GLU A 98 -8.17 -14.16 -20.00
N GLU A 99 -7.84 -13.58 -21.16
CA GLU A 99 -6.47 -13.62 -21.70
C GLU A 99 -5.51 -12.80 -20.83
N TRP A 100 -5.91 -11.62 -20.37
CA TRP A 100 -5.10 -10.80 -19.47
C TRP A 100 -4.80 -11.53 -18.16
N LEU A 101 -5.83 -12.17 -17.56
CA LEU A 101 -5.68 -12.96 -16.36
C LEU A 101 -4.75 -14.17 -16.57
N ARG A 102 -4.97 -14.94 -17.65
CA ARG A 102 -4.11 -16.10 -17.98
C ARG A 102 -2.66 -15.73 -18.28
N SER A 103 -2.44 -14.52 -18.73
CA SER A 103 -1.11 -14.01 -19.07
C SER A 103 -0.41 -13.35 -17.86
N GLY A 104 -1.16 -13.08 -16.79
CA GLY A 104 -0.68 -12.43 -15.58
C GLY A 104 -0.07 -13.42 -14.56
N VAL A 105 0.18 -12.89 -13.38
CA VAL A 105 0.82 -13.65 -12.29
C VAL A 105 -0.13 -14.70 -11.72
N ASN A 106 0.29 -15.95 -11.81
CA ASN A 106 -0.39 -17.09 -11.24
C ASN A 106 0.60 -18.15 -10.75
N SER A 107 0.11 -19.14 -10.02
CA SER A 107 0.82 -20.36 -9.63
C SER A 107 -0.15 -21.55 -9.63
N SER A 108 -0.16 -22.29 -10.71
CA SER A 108 -1.01 -23.48 -10.85
C SER A 108 -0.71 -24.53 -9.77
N ALA A 109 0.55 -24.64 -9.35
CA ALA A 109 0.96 -25.52 -8.26
C ALA A 109 0.37 -25.09 -6.92
N MET A 110 0.37 -23.77 -6.60
CA MET A 110 -0.25 -23.26 -5.37
C MET A 110 -1.76 -23.48 -5.37
N ILE A 111 -2.43 -23.24 -6.49
CA ILE A 111 -3.88 -23.45 -6.61
C ILE A 111 -4.25 -24.93 -6.49
N ALA A 112 -3.45 -25.83 -7.05
CA ALA A 112 -3.61 -27.27 -6.87
C ALA A 112 -3.46 -27.68 -5.39
N TRP A 113 -2.41 -27.17 -4.73
CA TRP A 113 -2.20 -27.33 -3.28
C TRP A 113 -3.41 -26.85 -2.47
N LEU A 114 -3.85 -25.61 -2.72
CA LEU A 114 -4.97 -25.03 -1.99
C LEU A 114 -6.26 -25.84 -2.14
N ARG A 115 -6.50 -26.40 -3.34
CA ARG A 115 -7.66 -27.26 -3.61
C ARG A 115 -7.56 -28.59 -2.87
N GLU A 116 -6.40 -29.23 -2.89
CA GLU A 116 -6.14 -30.50 -2.22
C GLU A 116 -6.27 -30.39 -0.70
N HIS A 117 -5.77 -29.27 -0.13
CA HIS A 117 -5.71 -29.01 1.30
C HIS A 117 -6.83 -28.08 1.80
N ALA A 118 -7.86 -27.84 0.98
CA ALA A 118 -8.95 -26.93 1.35
C ALA A 118 -9.64 -27.32 2.66
N ALA A 119 -9.72 -28.62 2.98
CA ALA A 119 -10.32 -29.12 4.22
C ALA A 119 -9.48 -28.81 5.47
N ASP A 120 -8.17 -28.62 5.33
CA ASP A 120 -7.24 -28.40 6.43
C ASP A 120 -7.30 -26.97 6.99
N TYR A 121 -7.86 -26.04 6.21
CA TYR A 121 -7.96 -24.63 6.58
C TYR A 121 -9.38 -24.29 7.06
N ASP A 122 -9.46 -23.55 8.14
CA ASP A 122 -10.72 -22.93 8.62
C ASP A 122 -11.02 -21.64 7.86
N ARG A 123 -10.00 -20.86 7.56
CA ARG A 123 -10.06 -19.59 6.80
C ARG A 123 -8.87 -19.50 5.82
N VAL A 124 -9.09 -18.77 4.75
CA VAL A 124 -8.05 -18.37 3.79
C VAL A 124 -8.10 -16.86 3.61
N VAL A 125 -7.01 -16.17 3.88
CA VAL A 125 -6.86 -14.72 3.68
C VAL A 125 -6.01 -14.49 2.44
N ALA A 126 -6.49 -13.74 1.47
CA ALA A 126 -5.78 -13.52 0.21
C ALA A 126 -5.76 -12.06 -0.23
N GLY A 127 -4.72 -11.64 -0.92
CA GLY A 127 -4.59 -10.29 -1.51
C GLY A 127 -3.22 -10.05 -2.14
N PRO A 128 -3.08 -8.91 -2.83
CA PRO A 128 -4.10 -7.95 -3.26
C PRO A 128 -4.85 -8.41 -4.53
N TYR A 129 -5.95 -7.73 -4.86
CA TYR A 129 -6.93 -8.10 -5.89
C TYR A 129 -6.40 -8.32 -7.31
N LEU A 130 -5.30 -7.67 -7.65
CA LEU A 130 -4.84 -7.42 -9.03
C LEU A 130 -4.35 -8.68 -9.78
N PHE A 131 -4.12 -9.79 -9.09
CA PHE A 131 -3.44 -10.95 -9.63
C PHE A 131 -4.39 -12.10 -9.97
N ALA A 132 -4.13 -12.80 -11.09
CA ALA A 132 -4.84 -14.01 -11.45
C ALA A 132 -4.80 -15.05 -10.33
N LEU A 133 -3.66 -15.19 -9.65
CA LEU A 133 -3.49 -16.07 -8.48
C LEU A 133 -4.58 -15.83 -7.42
N ILE A 134 -4.88 -14.56 -7.12
CA ILE A 134 -5.87 -14.22 -6.08
C ILE A 134 -7.29 -14.55 -6.57
N ARG A 135 -7.59 -14.26 -7.84
CA ARG A 135 -8.86 -14.69 -8.46
C ARG A 135 -9.04 -16.21 -8.35
N GLU A 136 -8.03 -16.98 -8.75
CA GLU A 136 -8.10 -18.45 -8.71
C GLU A 136 -8.23 -18.99 -7.28
N ALA A 137 -7.55 -18.38 -6.31
CA ALA A 137 -7.72 -18.72 -4.90
C ALA A 137 -9.16 -18.45 -4.42
N CYS A 138 -9.74 -17.29 -4.78
CA CYS A 138 -11.14 -16.96 -4.47
C CYS A 138 -12.13 -17.98 -5.06
N LEU A 139 -11.91 -18.41 -6.30
CA LEU A 139 -12.74 -19.43 -6.95
C LEU A 139 -12.56 -20.84 -6.36
N THR A 140 -11.38 -21.14 -5.79
CA THR A 140 -11.06 -22.46 -5.24
C THR A 140 -11.70 -22.69 -3.88
N VAL A 141 -11.71 -21.68 -3.00
CA VAL A 141 -12.21 -21.81 -1.61
C VAL A 141 -13.12 -20.63 -1.20
N PRO A 142 -14.16 -20.30 -1.97
CA PRO A 142 -14.95 -19.07 -1.76
C PRO A 142 -15.54 -18.98 -0.36
N GLU A 143 -16.09 -20.08 0.20
CA GLU A 143 -16.74 -20.12 1.51
C GLU A 143 -15.79 -19.89 2.69
N LYS A 144 -14.48 -20.01 2.48
CA LYS A 144 -13.44 -19.79 3.50
C LYS A 144 -12.64 -18.50 3.25
N MET A 145 -12.84 -17.86 2.07
CA MET A 145 -12.03 -16.76 1.60
C MET A 145 -12.40 -15.44 2.27
N LEU A 146 -11.41 -14.81 2.89
CA LEU A 146 -11.43 -13.42 3.34
C LEU A 146 -10.46 -12.63 2.45
N LEU A 147 -11.00 -11.81 1.55
CA LEU A 147 -10.21 -11.05 0.61
C LEU A 147 -9.74 -9.72 1.24
N VAL A 148 -8.43 -9.48 1.21
CA VAL A 148 -7.80 -8.18 1.48
C VAL A 148 -7.56 -7.51 0.12
N PRO A 149 -8.52 -6.74 -0.41
CA PRO A 149 -8.49 -6.39 -1.81
C PRO A 149 -7.41 -5.39 -2.16
N CYS A 150 -7.16 -4.40 -1.33
CA CYS A 150 -6.31 -3.25 -1.65
C CYS A 150 -6.79 -2.52 -2.92
N PHE A 151 -8.10 -2.30 -3.05
CA PHE A 151 -8.69 -1.68 -4.24
C PHE A 151 -8.24 -0.23 -4.43
N HIS A 152 -7.96 0.09 -5.69
CA HIS A 152 -7.80 1.45 -6.18
C HIS A 152 -8.90 1.76 -7.20
N ASP A 153 -9.30 3.03 -7.31
CA ASP A 153 -10.28 3.46 -8.32
C ASP A 153 -9.61 3.58 -9.69
N GLU A 154 -9.27 2.43 -10.26
CA GLU A 154 -8.56 2.28 -11.51
C GLU A 154 -9.22 1.24 -12.43
N ASN A 155 -8.78 1.17 -13.69
CA ASN A 155 -9.41 0.34 -14.69
C ASN A 155 -9.31 -1.16 -14.41
N TYR A 156 -8.25 -1.60 -13.73
CA TYR A 156 -8.08 -3.01 -13.32
C TYR A 156 -9.16 -3.48 -12.34
N ALA A 157 -9.61 -2.62 -11.45
CA ALA A 157 -10.68 -2.94 -10.52
C ALA A 157 -12.06 -3.13 -11.21
N ARG A 158 -12.16 -2.70 -12.48
CA ARG A 158 -13.37 -2.82 -13.30
C ARG A 158 -13.43 -4.07 -14.17
N ILE A 159 -12.44 -4.95 -14.06
CA ILE A 159 -12.41 -6.25 -14.77
C ILE A 159 -13.53 -7.14 -14.21
N ARG A 160 -14.48 -7.50 -15.07
CA ARG A 160 -15.69 -8.26 -14.69
C ARG A 160 -15.38 -9.65 -14.20
N ALA A 161 -14.38 -10.30 -14.79
CA ALA A 161 -13.93 -11.63 -14.40
C ALA A 161 -13.36 -11.65 -12.96
N LEU A 162 -12.69 -10.57 -12.51
CA LEU A 162 -12.27 -10.39 -11.11
C LEU A 162 -13.47 -10.15 -10.20
N GLN A 163 -14.36 -9.22 -10.58
CA GLN A 163 -15.54 -8.89 -9.77
C GLN A 163 -16.46 -10.10 -9.59
N ALA A 164 -16.62 -10.93 -10.62
CA ALA A 164 -17.42 -12.15 -10.53
C ALA A 164 -16.87 -13.14 -9.50
N ALA A 165 -15.55 -13.34 -9.47
CA ALA A 165 -14.89 -14.19 -8.47
C ALA A 165 -15.03 -13.62 -7.04
N PHE A 166 -14.87 -12.32 -6.90
CA PHE A 166 -14.89 -11.65 -5.59
C PHE A 166 -16.31 -11.60 -4.97
N ARG A 167 -17.37 -11.58 -5.78
CA ARG A 167 -18.74 -11.65 -5.25
C ARG A 167 -19.05 -12.95 -4.50
N GLY A 168 -18.32 -14.03 -4.82
CA GLY A 168 -18.53 -15.35 -4.22
C GLY A 168 -17.78 -15.58 -2.91
N VAL A 169 -16.88 -14.68 -2.51
CA VAL A 169 -16.08 -14.90 -1.31
C VAL A 169 -16.88 -14.72 -0.03
N ARG A 170 -16.45 -15.39 1.06
CA ARG A 170 -17.04 -15.24 2.38
C ARG A 170 -17.03 -13.80 2.86
N GLY A 171 -15.93 -13.07 2.64
CA GLY A 171 -15.85 -11.72 3.15
C GLY A 171 -14.69 -10.89 2.62
N PHE A 172 -14.71 -9.63 3.05
CA PHE A 172 -13.71 -8.62 2.72
C PHE A 172 -13.12 -8.02 3.99
N LEU A 173 -11.80 -7.88 3.98
CA LEU A 173 -11.02 -7.18 4.99
C LEU A 173 -10.46 -5.90 4.35
N PHE A 174 -11.19 -4.81 4.48
CA PHE A 174 -10.82 -3.53 3.90
C PHE A 174 -9.77 -2.80 4.73
N ASN A 175 -9.03 -1.90 4.10
CA ASN A 175 -8.07 -1.02 4.76
C ASN A 175 -8.74 0.27 5.27
N THR A 176 -9.71 0.79 4.50
CA THR A 176 -10.35 2.08 4.79
C THR A 176 -11.82 2.05 4.36
N ASP A 177 -12.60 2.99 4.92
CA ASP A 177 -14.00 3.17 4.53
C ASP A 177 -14.17 3.63 3.05
N PRO A 178 -13.33 4.52 2.49
CA PRO A 178 -13.36 4.80 1.05
C PRO A 178 -13.12 3.58 0.18
N GLU A 179 -12.21 2.67 0.55
CA GLU A 179 -11.98 1.42 -0.16
C GLU A 179 -13.23 0.52 -0.12
N ARG A 180 -13.87 0.39 1.05
CA ARG A 180 -15.14 -0.34 1.20
C ARG A 180 -16.23 0.25 0.30
N ARG A 181 -16.42 1.57 0.33
CA ARG A 181 -17.37 2.25 -0.55
C ARG A 181 -17.05 2.04 -2.03
N LEU A 182 -15.77 2.04 -2.40
CA LEU A 182 -15.34 1.72 -3.76
C LEU A 182 -15.75 0.30 -4.16
N ALA A 183 -15.56 -0.68 -3.30
CA ALA A 183 -15.99 -2.06 -3.56
C ALA A 183 -17.49 -2.14 -3.88
N HIS A 184 -18.33 -1.46 -3.11
CA HIS A 184 -19.78 -1.40 -3.36
C HIS A 184 -20.13 -0.64 -4.65
N ARG A 185 -19.36 0.40 -5.03
CA ARG A 185 -19.53 1.07 -6.34
C ARG A 185 -19.13 0.16 -7.51
N LEU A 186 -18.05 -0.60 -7.36
CA LEU A 186 -17.56 -1.54 -8.38
C LEU A 186 -18.46 -2.76 -8.53
N MET A 187 -19.05 -3.19 -7.43
CA MET A 187 -19.88 -4.41 -7.36
C MET A 187 -21.26 -4.10 -6.72
N PRO A 188 -22.16 -3.39 -7.43
CA PRO A 188 -23.49 -3.10 -6.90
C PRO A 188 -24.20 -4.36 -6.42
N GLY A 189 -24.82 -4.33 -5.25
CA GLY A 189 -25.45 -5.47 -4.61
C GLY A 189 -24.48 -6.46 -3.94
N LEU A 190 -23.20 -6.08 -3.74
CA LEU A 190 -22.27 -6.84 -2.92
C LEU A 190 -22.82 -6.99 -1.50
N ALA A 191 -22.93 -8.23 -1.01
CA ALA A 191 -23.44 -8.56 0.32
C ALA A 191 -22.65 -9.76 0.89
N PRO A 192 -21.38 -9.58 1.25
CA PRO A 192 -20.56 -10.62 1.82
C PRO A 192 -21.03 -10.95 3.24
N ARG A 193 -20.70 -12.14 3.74
CA ARG A 193 -21.00 -12.53 5.13
C ARG A 193 -20.16 -11.73 6.14
N VAL A 194 -18.88 -11.46 5.76
CA VAL A 194 -17.95 -10.67 6.58
C VAL A 194 -17.57 -9.40 5.83
N GLU A 195 -17.72 -8.26 6.47
CA GLU A 195 -17.29 -6.97 5.94
C GLU A 195 -16.70 -6.12 7.06
N GLU A 196 -15.37 -6.12 7.18
CA GLU A 196 -14.67 -5.43 8.27
C GLU A 196 -13.58 -4.50 7.74
N ILE A 197 -13.39 -3.33 8.38
CA ILE A 197 -12.25 -2.44 8.12
C ILE A 197 -11.15 -2.82 9.11
N VAL A 198 -10.29 -3.73 8.68
CA VAL A 198 -9.20 -4.27 9.50
C VAL A 198 -7.97 -3.38 9.43
N ALA A 199 -7.51 -3.06 8.21
CA ALA A 199 -6.27 -2.35 7.92
C ALA A 199 -5.00 -3.09 8.41
N MET A 200 -3.93 -2.35 8.73
CA MET A 200 -2.67 -2.86 9.25
C MET A 200 -2.31 -2.19 10.57
N GLY A 201 -1.83 -2.96 11.53
CA GLY A 201 -1.26 -2.44 12.77
C GLY A 201 0.05 -1.69 12.49
N ILE A 202 0.17 -0.49 13.04
CA ILE A 202 1.38 0.33 12.92
C ILE A 202 1.99 0.47 14.32
N GLU A 203 3.18 -0.09 14.48
CA GLU A 203 3.88 -0.01 15.77
C GLU A 203 4.26 1.44 16.09
N PRO A 204 3.84 1.98 17.22
CA PRO A 204 4.23 3.31 17.66
C PRO A 204 5.75 3.43 17.83
N PHE A 205 6.28 4.60 17.54
CA PHE A 205 7.67 4.92 17.75
C PHE A 205 7.86 6.37 18.23
N GLU A 206 8.99 6.61 18.87
CA GLU A 206 9.47 7.93 19.18
C GLU A 206 10.75 8.21 18.37
N VAL A 207 10.92 9.46 17.94
CA VAL A 207 12.06 9.87 17.13
C VAL A 207 12.46 11.30 17.44
N ASP A 208 13.77 11.56 17.50
CA ASP A 208 14.28 12.92 17.65
C ASP A 208 14.27 13.64 16.28
N LYS A 209 13.47 14.70 16.17
CA LYS A 209 13.38 15.52 14.97
C LYS A 209 14.70 16.20 14.55
N ARG A 210 15.70 16.26 15.43
CA ARG A 210 17.01 16.84 15.15
C ARG A 210 18.01 15.81 14.62
N ALA A 211 17.73 14.53 14.77
CA ALA A 211 18.65 13.44 14.42
C ALA A 211 19.00 13.46 12.93
N PHE A 212 18.02 13.71 12.07
CA PHE A 212 18.25 13.79 10.63
C PHE A 212 19.23 14.89 10.24
N ALA A 213 19.01 16.10 10.71
CA ALA A 213 19.90 17.25 10.42
C ALA A 213 21.31 17.02 11.00
N ALA A 214 21.41 16.44 12.21
CA ALA A 214 22.69 16.13 12.83
C ALA A 214 23.49 15.10 12.02
N ARG A 215 22.82 14.11 11.44
CA ARG A 215 23.45 13.03 10.65
C ARG A 215 23.80 13.46 9.22
N THR A 216 22.94 14.23 8.55
CA THR A 216 23.07 14.54 7.13
C THR A 216 23.61 15.94 6.82
N GLY A 217 23.57 16.85 7.81
CA GLY A 217 23.83 18.27 7.59
C GLY A 217 22.71 19.05 6.89
N ILE A 218 21.60 18.40 6.53
CA ILE A 218 20.45 19.04 5.90
C ILE A 218 19.67 19.79 6.98
N SER A 219 19.91 21.09 7.08
CA SER A 219 19.31 21.97 8.11
C SER A 219 18.28 22.95 7.55
N ARG A 220 18.14 23.02 6.22
CA ARG A 220 17.11 23.85 5.56
C ARG A 220 15.73 23.22 5.73
N PRO A 221 14.66 24.04 5.77
CA PRO A 221 13.31 23.48 5.70
C PRO A 221 13.15 22.56 4.48
N TYR A 222 12.52 21.42 4.65
CA TYR A 222 12.28 20.49 3.56
C TYR A 222 10.93 19.80 3.67
N VAL A 223 10.41 19.40 2.52
CA VAL A 223 9.33 18.43 2.41
C VAL A 223 9.91 17.06 2.10
N ILE A 224 9.26 16.00 2.58
CA ILE A 224 9.73 14.63 2.34
C ILE A 224 8.68 13.80 1.59
N TYR A 225 9.17 12.96 0.69
CA TYR A 225 8.44 11.85 0.07
C TYR A 225 9.13 10.52 0.40
N SER A 226 8.36 9.49 0.66
CA SER A 226 8.88 8.14 0.90
C SER A 226 8.08 7.10 0.13
N GLY A 227 8.74 6.29 -0.68
CA GLY A 227 8.11 5.23 -1.47
C GLY A 227 8.72 5.00 -2.84
N ARG A 228 8.05 4.21 -3.67
CA ARG A 228 8.43 4.03 -5.07
C ARG A 228 8.24 5.35 -5.83
N ARG A 229 9.22 5.70 -6.64
CA ARG A 229 9.19 6.90 -7.46
C ARG A 229 8.76 6.52 -8.87
N GLU A 230 7.54 6.83 -9.18
CA GLU A 230 6.92 6.46 -10.45
C GLU A 230 5.75 7.42 -10.75
N GLU A 231 5.36 7.50 -12.00
CA GLU A 231 4.25 8.35 -12.45
C GLU A 231 2.94 8.03 -11.70
N GLY A 232 2.65 6.74 -11.49
CA GLY A 232 1.46 6.29 -10.76
C GLY A 232 1.41 6.74 -9.30
N LYS A 233 2.58 7.11 -8.70
CA LYS A 233 2.67 7.70 -7.35
C LYS A 233 2.75 9.22 -7.37
N GLY A 234 2.69 9.86 -8.55
CA GLY A 234 2.66 11.31 -8.70
C GLY A 234 3.98 12.01 -8.39
N THR A 235 5.09 11.30 -8.29
CA THR A 235 6.39 11.90 -7.97
C THR A 235 6.85 12.97 -8.96
N PRO A 236 6.58 12.90 -10.27
CA PRO A 236 6.88 13.99 -11.19
C PRO A 236 6.13 15.28 -10.83
N ILE A 237 4.85 15.18 -10.46
CA ILE A 237 4.03 16.34 -10.02
C ILE A 237 4.65 17.02 -8.80
N LEU A 238 5.13 16.26 -7.83
CA LEU A 238 5.80 16.82 -6.65
C LEU A 238 7.05 17.58 -7.01
N VAL A 239 7.87 17.01 -7.88
CA VAL A 239 9.12 17.66 -8.36
C VAL A 239 8.82 18.98 -9.07
N ASP A 240 7.87 18.98 -10.01
CA ASP A 240 7.47 20.16 -10.77
C ASP A 240 6.85 21.23 -9.85
N PHE A 241 5.99 20.82 -8.92
CA PHE A 241 5.33 21.77 -8.01
C PHE A 241 6.34 22.40 -7.04
N LEU A 242 7.29 21.65 -6.53
CA LEU A 242 8.29 22.23 -5.63
C LEU A 242 9.31 23.10 -6.36
N ASP A 243 9.68 22.76 -7.57
CA ASP A 243 10.51 23.65 -8.42
C ASP A 243 9.79 24.98 -8.70
N ALA A 244 8.52 24.92 -9.08
CA ALA A 244 7.70 26.12 -9.30
C ALA A 244 7.55 26.94 -8.00
N PHE A 245 7.29 26.27 -6.87
CA PHE A 245 7.18 26.89 -5.54
C PHE A 245 8.43 27.71 -5.20
N ARG A 246 9.61 27.10 -5.31
CA ARG A 246 10.89 27.78 -5.02
C ARG A 246 11.13 28.98 -5.94
N ARG A 247 10.85 28.84 -7.23
CA ARG A 247 11.01 29.93 -8.20
C ARG A 247 10.05 31.10 -7.96
N ARG A 248 8.80 30.83 -7.60
CA ARG A 248 7.76 31.85 -7.40
C ARG A 248 7.89 32.55 -6.06
N THR A 249 7.99 31.77 -4.98
CA THR A 249 7.93 32.30 -3.60
C THR A 249 9.30 32.75 -3.08
N LYS A 250 10.40 32.34 -3.73
CA LYS A 250 11.79 32.53 -3.26
C LYS A 250 12.07 31.91 -1.89
N ARG A 251 11.20 31.00 -1.42
CA ARG A 251 11.43 30.24 -0.18
C ARG A 251 12.47 29.14 -0.45
N ASP A 252 13.44 29.00 0.43
CA ASP A 252 14.50 27.98 0.35
C ASP A 252 14.03 26.68 1.02
N VAL A 253 13.06 25.98 0.39
CA VAL A 253 12.54 24.70 0.82
C VAL A 253 13.14 23.59 -0.02
N HIS A 254 13.70 22.56 0.61
CA HIS A 254 14.33 21.43 -0.06
C HIS A 254 13.36 20.26 -0.26
N LEU A 255 13.70 19.33 -1.14
CA LEU A 255 13.01 18.06 -1.34
C LEU A 255 13.92 16.92 -0.88
N VAL A 256 13.45 16.14 0.07
CA VAL A 256 14.09 14.90 0.50
C VAL A 256 13.25 13.74 -0.03
N MET A 257 13.87 12.78 -0.69
CA MET A 257 13.21 11.56 -1.15
C MET A 257 13.89 10.31 -0.61
N THR A 258 13.09 9.36 -0.13
CA THR A 258 13.54 8.00 0.22
C THR A 258 12.79 6.97 -0.63
N GLY A 259 13.41 5.81 -0.83
CA GLY A 259 12.83 4.72 -1.60
C GLY A 259 13.53 4.50 -2.94
N SER A 260 12.84 3.89 -3.90
CA SER A 260 13.43 3.43 -5.16
C SER A 260 12.75 4.01 -6.39
N GLY A 261 13.45 4.00 -7.51
CA GLY A 261 13.00 4.48 -8.80
C GLY A 261 13.74 5.73 -9.27
N PRO A 262 13.74 6.02 -10.57
CA PRO A 262 14.33 7.21 -11.13
C PRO A 262 13.54 8.48 -10.75
N VAL A 263 14.21 9.61 -10.72
CA VAL A 263 13.60 10.94 -10.58
C VAL A 263 14.26 11.85 -11.59
N ASP A 264 13.45 12.47 -12.43
CA ASP A 264 13.94 13.54 -13.31
C ASP A 264 13.81 14.87 -12.55
N VAL A 265 14.96 15.49 -12.24
CA VAL A 265 15.02 16.68 -11.39
C VAL A 265 15.48 17.87 -12.23
N PRO A 266 14.68 18.94 -12.35
CA PRO A 266 15.08 20.17 -13.04
C PRO A 266 16.38 20.75 -12.44
N ALA A 267 17.24 21.31 -13.29
CA ALA A 267 18.51 21.91 -12.87
C ALA A 267 18.32 23.01 -11.80
N THR A 268 17.18 23.69 -11.81
CA THR A 268 16.79 24.72 -10.83
C THR A 268 16.49 24.16 -9.45
N LEU A 269 15.99 22.93 -9.37
CA LEU A 269 15.73 22.23 -8.10
C LEU A 269 16.92 21.41 -7.61
N ALA A 270 17.82 20.98 -8.50
CA ALA A 270 18.93 20.09 -8.18
C ALA A 270 19.75 20.48 -6.93
N PRO A 271 20.06 21.77 -6.66
CA PRO A 271 20.80 22.16 -5.45
C PRO A 271 20.02 21.96 -4.15
N ALA A 272 18.70 21.78 -4.22
CA ALA A 272 17.79 21.60 -3.09
C ALA A 272 17.14 20.20 -3.08
N PHE A 273 17.62 19.29 -3.90
CA PHE A 273 17.13 17.92 -3.99
C PHE A 273 18.10 16.95 -3.31
N HIS A 274 17.57 16.11 -2.44
CA HIS A 274 18.31 15.10 -1.68
C HIS A 274 17.71 13.73 -1.89
N ASP A 275 18.33 12.92 -2.72
CA ASP A 275 18.00 11.52 -2.90
C ASP A 275 18.77 10.67 -1.88
N LEU A 276 18.05 10.10 -0.93
CA LEU A 276 18.62 9.20 0.08
C LEU A 276 18.58 7.73 -0.35
N GLY A 277 17.88 7.41 -1.45
CA GLY A 277 17.71 6.04 -1.86
C GLY A 277 16.94 5.21 -0.83
N PHE A 278 17.31 3.93 -0.73
CA PHE A 278 16.73 3.02 0.25
C PHE A 278 17.47 3.24 1.60
N VAL A 279 16.72 3.62 2.61
CA VAL A 279 17.25 3.88 3.96
C VAL A 279 16.64 2.91 4.97
N SER A 280 17.26 2.78 6.15
CA SER A 280 16.68 2.03 7.27
C SER A 280 15.39 2.67 7.77
N GLU A 281 14.54 1.89 8.45
CA GLU A 281 13.32 2.39 9.07
C GLU A 281 13.59 3.56 10.04
N GLN A 282 14.69 3.46 10.82
CA GLN A 282 15.09 4.53 11.73
C GLN A 282 15.43 5.82 10.97
N GLU A 283 16.23 5.72 9.90
CA GLU A 283 16.60 6.88 9.07
C GLU A 283 15.39 7.50 8.37
N LYS A 284 14.45 6.68 7.89
CA LYS A 284 13.18 7.14 7.32
C LYS A 284 12.38 7.95 8.35
N ARG A 285 12.24 7.42 9.57
CA ARG A 285 11.52 8.06 10.67
C ARG A 285 12.17 9.39 11.06
N GLU A 286 13.50 9.45 11.16
CA GLU A 286 14.25 10.67 11.43
C GLU A 286 14.04 11.72 10.34
N ALA A 287 14.11 11.31 9.07
CA ALA A 287 13.86 12.20 7.94
C ALA A 287 12.41 12.71 7.90
N MET A 288 11.44 11.88 8.26
CA MET A 288 10.05 12.32 8.40
C MET A 288 9.92 13.35 9.54
N ALA A 289 10.46 13.06 10.74
CA ALA A 289 10.29 13.91 11.91
C ALA A 289 10.90 15.32 11.78
N GLY A 290 11.94 15.47 10.94
CA GLY A 290 12.56 16.77 10.66
C GLY A 290 11.86 17.58 9.56
N ALA A 291 10.91 17.01 8.82
CA ALA A 291 10.27 17.64 7.68
C ALA A 291 9.18 18.65 8.08
N VAL A 292 8.98 19.67 7.24
CA VAL A 292 7.85 20.61 7.33
C VAL A 292 6.54 19.89 7.04
N ALA A 293 6.55 19.00 6.05
CA ALA A 293 5.41 18.17 5.66
C ALA A 293 5.89 16.89 4.99
N PHE A 294 5.12 15.82 5.19
CA PHE A 294 5.16 14.64 4.35
C PHE A 294 4.25 14.85 3.15
N VAL A 295 4.81 14.91 1.94
CA VAL A 295 4.02 15.14 0.73
C VAL A 295 3.76 13.82 0.02
N HIS A 296 2.48 13.50 -0.20
CA HIS A 296 2.07 12.29 -0.88
C HIS A 296 1.13 12.58 -2.06
N PRO A 297 1.67 12.73 -3.28
CA PRO A 297 0.90 13.14 -4.44
C PRO A 297 0.14 12.00 -5.12
N SER A 298 0.19 10.76 -4.58
CA SER A 298 -0.51 9.60 -5.13
C SER A 298 -2.02 9.79 -5.13
N VAL A 299 -2.67 9.31 -6.18
CA VAL A 299 -4.14 9.27 -6.27
C VAL A 299 -4.71 7.87 -6.02
N ASN A 300 -3.86 6.84 -6.12
CA ASN A 300 -4.25 5.42 -6.00
C ASN A 300 -3.63 4.81 -4.74
N GLU A 301 -4.40 4.85 -3.65
CA GLU A 301 -4.03 4.25 -2.35
C GLU A 301 -5.25 3.55 -1.75
N SER A 302 -5.00 2.45 -1.04
CA SER A 302 -6.02 1.78 -0.22
C SER A 302 -5.83 2.04 1.28
N LEU A 303 -4.57 2.31 1.72
CA LEU A 303 -4.23 2.64 3.11
C LEU A 303 -3.23 3.79 3.20
N SER A 304 -2.08 3.68 2.51
CA SER A 304 -0.89 4.53 2.65
C SER A 304 -0.24 4.47 4.03
N ILE A 305 0.53 3.41 4.26
CA ILE A 305 1.29 3.17 5.49
C ILE A 305 2.20 4.37 5.82
N VAL A 306 2.85 4.95 4.80
CA VAL A 306 3.80 6.06 4.96
C VAL A 306 3.17 7.36 5.47
N VAL A 307 1.89 7.61 5.19
CA VAL A 307 1.15 8.75 5.79
C VAL A 307 0.92 8.50 7.27
N LEU A 308 0.55 7.28 7.66
CA LEU A 308 0.37 6.92 9.07
C LEU A 308 1.71 7.02 9.82
N GLU A 309 2.81 6.58 9.21
CA GLU A 309 4.16 6.72 9.77
C GLU A 309 4.59 8.19 9.92
N SER A 310 4.24 9.06 8.95
CA SER A 310 4.55 10.48 9.05
C SER A 310 3.86 11.14 10.24
N TRP A 311 2.62 10.77 10.53
CA TRP A 311 1.91 11.24 11.72
C TRP A 311 2.53 10.71 13.01
N LEU A 312 2.96 9.46 13.06
CA LEU A 312 3.72 8.94 14.20
C LEU A 312 5.04 9.70 14.41
N ALA A 313 5.69 10.14 13.33
CA ALA A 313 6.86 11.01 13.37
C ALA A 313 6.53 12.48 13.72
N ARG A 314 5.27 12.81 14.00
CA ARG A 314 4.77 14.17 14.27
C ARG A 314 4.99 15.14 13.11
N THR A 315 4.78 14.66 11.89
CA THR A 315 4.88 15.44 10.66
C THR A 315 3.51 15.50 9.98
N PRO A 316 2.98 16.69 9.68
CA PRO A 316 1.69 16.82 9.01
C PRO A 316 1.77 16.30 7.58
N ALA A 317 0.68 15.74 7.08
CA ALA A 317 0.58 15.29 5.69
C ALA A 317 0.11 16.42 4.77
N LEU A 318 0.63 16.45 3.53
CA LEU A 318 0.12 17.25 2.42
C LEU A 318 -0.11 16.31 1.23
N VAL A 319 -1.38 16.04 0.92
CA VAL A 319 -1.77 14.96 0.01
C VAL A 319 -2.52 15.47 -1.21
N HIS A 320 -2.57 14.66 -2.28
CA HIS A 320 -3.35 15.03 -3.46
C HIS A 320 -4.86 14.83 -3.21
N ALA A 321 -5.67 15.88 -3.47
CA ALA A 321 -7.12 15.89 -3.21
C ALA A 321 -7.91 14.81 -3.99
N ARG A 322 -7.42 14.39 -5.16
CA ARG A 322 -8.02 13.31 -5.96
C ARG A 322 -7.76 11.91 -5.39
N GLY A 323 -6.81 11.75 -4.46
CA GLY A 323 -6.62 10.53 -3.69
C GLY A 323 -7.70 10.40 -2.62
N GLU A 324 -8.84 9.75 -2.94
CA GLU A 324 -10.01 9.66 -2.04
C GLU A 324 -9.63 9.14 -0.64
N VAL A 325 -8.78 8.11 -0.58
CA VAL A 325 -8.31 7.52 0.69
C VAL A 325 -7.45 8.51 1.48
N LEU A 326 -6.47 9.13 0.83
CA LEU A 326 -5.54 10.07 1.49
C LEU A 326 -6.26 11.31 2.02
N ARG A 327 -7.13 11.87 1.19
CA ARG A 327 -7.97 13.01 1.58
C ARG A 327 -8.86 12.64 2.76
N TRP A 328 -9.56 11.49 2.68
CA TRP A 328 -10.40 11.01 3.78
C TRP A 328 -9.60 10.79 5.07
N GLN A 329 -8.37 10.27 4.99
CA GLN A 329 -7.50 10.13 6.15
C GLN A 329 -7.16 11.49 6.77
N CYS A 330 -6.81 12.50 5.95
CA CYS A 330 -6.55 13.87 6.43
C CYS A 330 -7.80 14.49 7.07
N GLU A 331 -8.98 14.34 6.45
CA GLU A 331 -10.26 14.84 6.98
C GLU A 331 -10.62 14.14 8.31
N SER A 332 -10.49 12.80 8.37
CA SER A 332 -10.85 12.01 9.56
C SER A 332 -9.90 12.22 10.74
N SER A 333 -8.63 12.46 10.47
CA SER A 333 -7.60 12.68 11.49
C SER A 333 -7.43 14.15 11.87
N CYS A 334 -7.84 15.08 11.00
CA CYS A 334 -7.39 16.48 11.00
C CYS A 334 -5.85 16.57 11.02
N GLY A 335 -5.15 15.60 10.43
CA GLY A 335 -3.69 15.45 10.50
C GLY A 335 -2.93 16.05 9.33
N GLY A 336 -3.61 16.69 8.37
CA GLY A 336 -2.95 17.21 7.18
C GLY A 336 -3.86 18.10 6.33
N LEU A 337 -3.28 18.54 5.22
CA LEU A 337 -3.91 19.34 4.20
C LEU A 337 -3.90 18.60 2.86
N TRP A 338 -4.64 19.10 1.89
CA TRP A 338 -4.66 18.53 0.54
C TRP A 338 -4.62 19.64 -0.52
N PHE A 339 -4.26 19.26 -1.74
CA PHE A 339 -4.18 20.13 -2.91
C PHE A 339 -4.72 19.40 -4.14
N ALA A 340 -5.44 20.10 -5.00
CA ALA A 340 -5.90 19.58 -6.29
C ALA A 340 -5.00 20.04 -7.45
N ASP A 341 -4.34 21.17 -7.30
CA ASP A 341 -3.49 21.80 -8.30
C ASP A 341 -2.31 22.55 -7.66
N TYR A 342 -1.50 23.21 -8.51
CA TYR A 342 -0.33 23.94 -8.04
C TYR A 342 -0.69 25.15 -7.13
N PRO A 343 -1.65 26.01 -7.44
CA PRO A 343 -2.05 27.11 -6.53
C PRO A 343 -2.39 26.62 -5.12
N GLU A 344 -3.20 25.58 -4.99
CA GLU A 344 -3.54 25.00 -3.69
C GLU A 344 -2.32 24.39 -2.98
N PHE A 345 -1.42 23.75 -3.74
CA PHE A 345 -0.15 23.24 -3.18
C PHE A 345 0.72 24.38 -2.63
N GLU A 346 0.86 25.48 -3.39
CA GLU A 346 1.64 26.67 -3.00
C GLU A 346 1.09 27.26 -1.71
N GLU A 347 -0.21 27.50 -1.62
CA GLU A 347 -0.86 28.08 -0.44
C GLU A 347 -0.77 27.14 0.78
N ALA A 348 -1.02 25.86 0.60
CA ALA A 348 -0.93 24.89 1.69
C ALA A 348 0.49 24.79 2.24
N LEU A 349 1.51 24.75 1.38
CA LEU A 349 2.89 24.69 1.81
C LEU A 349 3.35 26.00 2.46
N LEU A 350 2.96 27.17 1.94
CA LEU A 350 3.20 28.46 2.59
C LEU A 350 2.55 28.51 3.97
N TRP A 351 1.30 28.04 4.08
CA TRP A 351 0.62 28.00 5.38
C TRP A 351 1.34 27.14 6.41
N LEU A 352 1.83 25.95 6.01
CA LEU A 352 2.60 25.06 6.90
C LEU A 352 3.92 25.69 7.34
N LEU A 353 4.62 26.40 6.44
CA LEU A 353 5.87 27.10 6.73
C LEU A 353 5.69 28.28 7.66
N ASP A 354 4.63 29.05 7.46
CA ASP A 354 4.39 30.31 8.19
C ASP A 354 3.62 30.10 9.52
N ASN A 355 3.04 28.90 9.72
CA ASN A 355 2.30 28.55 10.94
C ASN A 355 2.81 27.27 11.63
N PRO A 356 4.09 27.18 12.02
CA PRO A 356 4.68 25.94 12.53
C PRO A 356 3.96 25.40 13.79
N ALA A 357 3.45 26.28 14.64
CA ALA A 357 2.68 25.85 15.81
C ALA A 357 1.35 25.18 15.45
N LYS A 358 0.66 25.67 14.42
CA LYS A 358 -0.58 25.06 13.93
C LYS A 358 -0.29 23.77 13.15
N ALA A 359 0.80 23.73 12.38
CA ALA A 359 1.27 22.52 11.72
C ALA A 359 1.57 21.40 12.73
N ALA A 360 2.18 21.73 13.89
CA ALA A 360 2.38 20.78 14.97
C ALA A 360 1.06 20.25 15.57
N VAL A 361 0.01 21.08 15.63
CA VAL A 361 -1.33 20.63 16.06
C VAL A 361 -1.90 19.61 15.08
N LEU A 362 -1.82 19.87 13.76
CA LEU A 362 -2.25 18.89 12.75
C LEU A 362 -1.50 17.56 12.90
N ALA A 363 -0.17 17.63 13.04
CA ALA A 363 0.65 16.43 13.20
C ALA A 363 0.27 15.61 14.44
N GLU A 364 -0.01 16.27 15.56
CA GLU A 364 -0.42 15.59 16.80
C GLU A 364 -1.83 15.00 16.71
N GLN A 365 -2.75 15.66 15.98
CA GLN A 365 -4.07 15.10 15.69
C GLN A 365 -3.94 13.83 14.83
N GLY A 366 -3.10 13.86 13.78
CA GLY A 366 -2.78 12.69 12.97
C GLY A 366 -2.17 11.56 13.82
N ARG A 367 -1.21 11.88 14.69
CA ARG A 367 -0.61 10.90 15.61
C ARG A 367 -1.64 10.23 16.50
N ARG A 368 -2.51 11.00 17.13
CA ARG A 368 -3.58 10.46 17.97
C ARG A 368 -4.51 9.53 17.18
N TYR A 369 -4.90 9.93 15.97
CA TYR A 369 -5.71 9.11 15.07
C TYR A 369 -5.05 7.75 14.78
N VAL A 370 -3.72 7.72 14.53
CA VAL A 370 -2.98 6.47 14.31
C VAL A 370 -2.98 5.62 15.57
N LEU A 371 -2.65 6.19 16.72
CA LEU A 371 -2.60 5.48 18.00
C LEU A 371 -3.95 4.90 18.41
N GLU A 372 -5.05 5.56 18.09
CA GLU A 372 -6.39 5.08 18.40
C GLU A 372 -6.89 4.01 17.42
N ARG A 373 -6.61 4.16 16.13
CA ARG A 373 -7.23 3.32 15.09
C ARG A 373 -6.34 2.23 14.52
N TYR A 374 -5.03 2.49 14.49
CA TYR A 374 -4.03 1.62 13.86
C TYR A 374 -3.02 1.05 14.85
N ALA A 375 -3.24 1.20 16.16
CA ALA A 375 -2.47 0.46 17.15
C ALA A 375 -2.60 -1.05 16.89
N PRO A 376 -1.53 -1.84 17.01
CA PRO A 376 -1.54 -3.27 16.70
C PRO A 376 -2.65 -4.05 17.40
N GLU A 377 -2.92 -3.72 18.68
CA GLU A 377 -3.98 -4.38 19.46
C GLU A 377 -5.38 -4.09 18.91
N ALA A 378 -5.63 -2.85 18.48
CA ALA A 378 -6.92 -2.44 17.92
C ALA A 378 -7.18 -3.11 16.56
N VAL A 379 -6.13 -3.22 15.73
CA VAL A 379 -6.20 -3.93 14.44
C VAL A 379 -6.41 -5.42 14.67
N ARG A 380 -5.63 -6.02 15.55
CA ARG A 380 -5.73 -7.45 15.90
C ARG A 380 -7.11 -7.83 16.43
N ALA A 381 -7.72 -6.96 17.25
CA ALA A 381 -9.07 -7.20 17.77
C ALA A 381 -10.13 -7.18 16.65
N ARG A 382 -10.02 -6.27 15.64
CA ARG A 382 -10.90 -6.27 14.45
C ARG A 382 -10.69 -7.51 13.61
N PHE A 383 -9.42 -7.87 13.38
CA PHE A 383 -9.06 -9.05 12.60
C PHE A 383 -9.55 -10.35 13.26
N ALA A 384 -9.41 -10.48 14.59
CA ALA A 384 -9.93 -11.63 15.32
C ALA A 384 -11.45 -11.83 15.12
N ARG A 385 -12.24 -10.76 15.25
CA ARG A 385 -13.68 -10.82 14.96
C ARG A 385 -13.97 -11.30 13.55
N ALA A 386 -13.29 -10.73 12.56
CA ALA A 386 -13.47 -11.10 11.15
C ALA A 386 -13.11 -12.58 10.86
N LEU A 387 -12.17 -13.16 11.58
CA LEU A 387 -11.82 -14.58 11.45
C LEU A 387 -12.90 -15.52 12.06
N GLU A 388 -13.56 -15.07 13.11
CA GLU A 388 -14.59 -15.86 13.82
C GLU A 388 -15.95 -15.87 13.11
N GLU A 389 -16.29 -14.79 12.41
CA GLU A 389 -17.53 -14.70 11.61
C GLU A 389 -17.47 -15.58 10.34
#